data_6f41115f0bc4374c2382d1e9daf09b84
#
_entry.id   6f41115f0bc4374c2382d1e9daf09b84
#
_cell.length_a   1.000
_cell.length_b   1.000
_cell.length_c   1.000
_cell.angle_alpha   90.00
_cell.angle_beta   90.00
_cell.angle_gamma   90.00
#
_symmetry.space_group_name_H-M   'P 1'
#
loop_
_entity.id
_entity.type
_entity.pdbx_description
1 polymer ?
#
loop_
_entity_poly.entity_id
_entity_poly.type
_entity_poly.pdbx_seq_one_letter_code
_entity_poly.pdbx_strand_id
1 'polypeptide(L)'
;APQIRYRYTNKNFQLTGAAVWQSQYTSQGPEGKTHKYLKQSCIPEFYVGADYKNSGLLAGVGIELLSLKPRTESTVNKDTYKVDERITTLSYEAHVKYTNKDWFIAAKSVLGSNLTQASGLGGFGIKSVNEQTGEQEYTPIRFSSSWFNVVYGQKWKPGIFVGYAKNLGTSDALYAPKGNDAKLYGTGTDLNQLVTAGAELTYNVPHWKFGLEYTLSSAWYGSLNTSNGKIQDTHAVCNNRIVAVAMFMF
;
A
#
# COMPACT_ATOMS: atom_id res chain seq x y z
N ALA A 1 14.56 -5.56 5.11
CA ALA A 1 14.93 -4.39 5.90
C ALA A 1 15.41 -4.83 7.28
N PRO A 2 16.42 -4.17 7.88
CA PRO A 2 16.78 -4.38 9.28
C PRO A 2 15.58 -4.13 10.18
N GLN A 3 15.32 -5.01 11.14
CA GLN A 3 14.17 -4.89 12.02
C GLN A 3 14.42 -5.56 13.37
N ILE A 4 13.78 -5.01 14.40
CA ILE A 4 13.60 -5.65 15.68
C ILE A 4 12.15 -6.08 15.75
N ARG A 5 11.89 -7.36 16.01
CA ARG A 5 10.53 -7.90 16.10
C ARG A 5 10.39 -8.71 17.38
N TYR A 6 9.34 -8.41 18.13
CA TYR A 6 8.90 -9.20 19.26
C TYR A 6 7.57 -9.90 18.91
N ARG A 7 7.45 -11.17 19.26
CA ARG A 7 6.24 -11.95 19.04
C ARG A 7 5.90 -12.70 20.33
N TYR A 8 4.72 -12.45 20.85
CA TYR A 8 4.15 -13.21 21.94
C TYR A 8 3.06 -14.13 21.42
N THR A 9 3.09 -15.41 21.78
CA THR A 9 2.10 -16.40 21.37
C THR A 9 1.55 -17.11 22.61
N ASN A 10 0.24 -17.13 22.74
CA ASN A 10 -0.47 -17.85 23.80
C ASN A 10 -1.68 -18.58 23.19
N LYS A 11 -1.65 -19.93 23.21
CA LYS A 11 -2.67 -20.81 22.60
C LYS A 11 -3.03 -20.33 21.19
N ASN A 12 -4.18 -19.68 21.07
CA ASN A 12 -4.76 -19.25 19.82
C ASN A 12 -4.42 -17.79 19.45
N PHE A 13 -3.84 -17.01 20.37
CA PHE A 13 -3.54 -15.59 20.14
C PHE A 13 -2.05 -15.37 19.91
N GLN A 14 -1.75 -14.47 18.98
CA GLN A 14 -0.41 -13.99 18.70
C GLN A 14 -0.41 -12.47 18.65
N LEU A 15 0.44 -11.82 19.44
CA LEU A 15 0.72 -10.40 19.35
C LEU A 15 2.09 -10.21 18.70
N THR A 16 2.19 -9.25 17.81
CA THR A 16 3.45 -8.92 17.12
C THR A 16 3.70 -7.43 17.24
N GLY A 17 4.90 -7.06 17.68
CA GLY A 17 5.41 -5.70 17.61
C GLY A 17 6.69 -5.70 16.79
N ALA A 18 6.86 -4.72 15.90
CA ALA A 18 8.08 -4.59 15.09
C ALA A 18 8.48 -3.12 14.92
N ALA A 19 9.79 -2.87 14.94
CA ALA A 19 10.40 -1.64 14.50
C ALA A 19 11.26 -1.96 13.27
N VAL A 20 10.98 -1.31 12.14
CA VAL A 20 11.58 -1.61 10.84
C VAL A 20 12.34 -0.39 10.34
N TRP A 21 13.58 -0.60 9.90
CA TRP A 21 14.42 0.45 9.31
C TRP A 21 14.52 0.27 7.80
N GLN A 22 14.01 1.25 7.04
CA GLN A 22 14.06 1.19 5.58
C GLN A 22 15.51 1.36 5.09
N SER A 23 16.05 0.30 4.50
CA SER A 23 17.34 0.34 3.83
C SER A 23 17.26 -0.18 2.39
N GLN A 24 16.31 -1.07 2.12
CA GLN A 24 16.05 -1.66 0.80
C GLN A 24 14.70 -1.20 0.24
N TYR A 25 13.70 -1.03 1.10
CA TYR A 25 12.41 -0.48 0.73
C TYR A 25 12.46 1.04 0.78
N THR A 26 11.92 1.68 -0.23
CA THR A 26 12.07 3.11 -0.46
C THR A 26 10.71 3.78 -0.50
N SER A 27 10.61 4.97 0.10
CA SER A 27 9.41 5.83 0.02
C SER A 27 9.52 6.84 -1.10
N GLN A 28 8.40 7.31 -1.62
CA GLN A 28 8.33 8.41 -2.57
C GLN A 28 8.51 9.75 -1.85
N GLY A 29 9.08 10.73 -2.56
CA GLY A 29 9.28 12.08 -2.05
C GLY A 29 9.94 13.03 -3.06
N PRO A 30 10.42 14.21 -2.64
CA PRO A 30 10.97 15.25 -3.52
C PRO A 30 12.13 14.81 -4.43
N GLU A 31 12.97 13.89 -3.96
CA GLU A 31 14.10 13.33 -4.72
C GLU A 31 13.75 12.00 -5.42
N GLY A 32 12.43 11.73 -5.62
CA GLY A 32 11.95 10.47 -6.16
C GLY A 32 11.89 9.36 -5.11
N LYS A 33 12.05 8.10 -5.54
CA LYS A 33 11.92 6.91 -4.69
C LYS A 33 13.24 6.60 -3.99
N THR A 34 13.35 6.87 -2.69
CA THR A 34 14.58 6.68 -1.90
C THR A 34 14.30 6.30 -0.45
N HIS A 35 15.32 5.73 0.23
CA HIS A 35 15.31 5.42 1.67
C HIS A 35 15.72 6.62 2.55
N LYS A 36 16.14 7.74 1.95
CA LYS A 36 16.65 8.92 2.68
C LYS A 36 15.62 9.50 3.64
N TYR A 37 14.33 9.55 3.27
CA TYR A 37 13.28 10.22 4.04
C TYR A 37 13.05 9.60 5.42
N LEU A 38 13.13 8.27 5.54
CA LEU A 38 13.09 7.61 6.84
C LEU A 38 14.35 7.89 7.66
N LYS A 39 15.54 7.83 7.02
CA LYS A 39 16.81 8.17 7.69
C LYS A 39 16.81 9.60 8.21
N GLN A 40 16.30 10.56 7.44
CA GLN A 40 16.17 11.96 7.82
C GLN A 40 15.19 12.18 8.97
N SER A 41 14.12 11.37 9.06
CA SER A 41 13.18 11.44 10.20
C SER A 41 13.77 10.87 11.49
N CYS A 42 14.74 9.95 11.41
CA CYS A 42 15.32 9.21 12.55
C CYS A 42 14.29 8.39 13.35
N ILE A 43 13.09 8.16 12.81
CA ILE A 43 12.01 7.39 13.44
C ILE A 43 11.80 6.12 12.63
N PRO A 44 11.99 4.91 13.20
CA PRO A 44 11.66 3.66 12.52
C PRO A 44 10.17 3.57 12.19
N GLU A 45 9.84 2.79 11.19
CA GLU A 45 8.47 2.34 10.96
C GLU A 45 8.08 1.36 12.07
N PHE A 46 6.94 1.58 12.71
CA PHE A 46 6.43 0.70 13.77
C PHE A 46 5.19 -0.03 13.30
N TYR A 47 5.16 -1.32 13.61
CA TYR A 47 3.99 -2.16 13.37
C TYR A 47 3.57 -2.87 14.66
N VAL A 48 2.27 -2.89 14.92
CA VAL A 48 1.65 -3.70 15.98
C VAL A 48 0.48 -4.48 15.37
N GLY A 49 0.46 -5.78 15.60
CA GLY A 49 -0.60 -6.66 15.10
C GLY A 49 -1.05 -7.69 16.14
N ALA A 50 -2.30 -8.10 16.03
CA ALA A 50 -2.91 -9.15 16.83
C ALA A 50 -3.59 -10.18 15.90
N ASP A 51 -3.25 -11.45 16.08
CA ASP A 51 -3.79 -12.57 15.32
C ASP A 51 -4.50 -13.56 16.23
N TYR A 52 -5.61 -14.11 15.76
CA TYR A 52 -6.26 -15.29 16.30
C TYR A 52 -6.09 -16.47 15.33
N LYS A 53 -5.67 -17.63 15.86
CA LYS A 53 -5.43 -18.86 15.09
C LYS A 53 -6.14 -20.04 15.73
N ASN A 54 -6.99 -20.72 14.97
CA ASN A 54 -7.66 -21.94 15.44
C ASN A 54 -8.10 -22.80 14.26
N SER A 55 -7.81 -24.11 14.28
CA SER A 55 -8.36 -25.11 13.36
C SER A 55 -8.41 -24.69 11.89
N GLY A 56 -7.33 -24.12 11.36
CA GLY A 56 -7.23 -23.65 9.97
C GLY A 56 -7.69 -22.22 9.76
N LEU A 57 -8.31 -21.58 10.75
CA LEU A 57 -8.64 -20.15 10.73
C LEU A 57 -7.46 -19.31 11.26
N LEU A 58 -7.13 -18.26 10.53
CA LEU A 58 -6.30 -17.13 10.97
C LEU A 58 -7.12 -15.87 10.74
N ALA A 59 -7.30 -15.05 11.75
CA ALA A 59 -7.89 -13.72 11.61
C ALA A 59 -7.07 -12.72 12.43
N GLY A 60 -6.82 -11.54 11.88
CA GLY A 60 -6.00 -10.56 12.57
C GLY A 60 -6.24 -9.12 12.12
N VAL A 61 -5.70 -8.22 12.92
CA VAL A 61 -5.69 -6.78 12.68
C VAL A 61 -4.29 -6.24 12.95
N GLY A 62 -3.95 -5.14 12.30
CA GLY A 62 -2.66 -4.48 12.50
C GLY A 62 -2.75 -2.97 12.30
N ILE A 63 -1.82 -2.28 12.93
CA ILE A 63 -1.62 -0.83 12.81
C ILE A 63 -0.16 -0.59 12.51
N GLU A 64 0.12 0.29 11.56
CA GLU A 64 1.44 0.74 11.18
C GLU A 64 1.55 2.26 11.37
N LEU A 65 2.67 2.70 11.92
CA LEU A 65 3.06 4.10 12.02
C LEU A 65 4.31 4.31 11.18
N LEU A 66 4.24 5.23 10.22
CA LEU A 66 5.36 5.66 9.39
C LEU A 66 5.59 7.16 9.56
N SER A 67 6.85 7.56 9.79
CA SER A 67 7.25 8.97 9.86
C SER A 67 8.39 9.23 8.88
N LEU A 68 8.17 10.13 7.94
CA LEU A 68 9.16 10.54 6.95
C LEU A 68 9.48 12.03 7.12
N LYS A 69 10.75 12.39 6.84
CA LYS A 69 11.19 13.78 6.71
C LYS A 69 11.62 14.00 5.26
N PRO A 70 10.74 14.62 4.43
CA PRO A 70 10.96 14.72 3.00
C PRO A 70 12.12 15.62 2.62
N ARG A 71 12.43 16.66 3.42
CA ARG A 71 13.54 17.58 3.18
C ARG A 71 14.25 17.95 4.48
N THR A 72 15.53 18.28 4.39
CA THR A 72 16.35 18.81 5.51
C THR A 72 16.67 20.28 5.33
N GLU A 73 16.56 20.78 4.10
CA GLU A 73 16.88 22.15 3.71
C GLU A 73 15.90 22.67 2.67
N SER A 74 15.76 23.99 2.61
CA SER A 74 15.05 24.73 1.56
C SER A 74 15.87 25.97 1.17
N THR A 75 15.64 26.49 -0.02
CA THR A 75 16.31 27.71 -0.52
C THR A 75 15.27 28.73 -0.93
N VAL A 76 15.36 29.93 -0.37
CA VAL A 76 14.53 31.08 -0.71
C VAL A 76 15.45 32.29 -0.96
N ASN A 77 15.33 32.97 -2.09
CA ASN A 77 16.12 34.16 -2.47
C ASN A 77 17.65 33.96 -2.33
N LYS A 78 18.16 32.74 -2.60
CA LYS A 78 19.56 32.30 -2.46
C LYS A 78 20.02 31.99 -1.02
N ASP A 79 19.18 32.22 -0.02
CA ASP A 79 19.45 31.84 1.36
C ASP A 79 18.96 30.41 1.61
N THR A 80 19.77 29.62 2.31
CA THR A 80 19.45 28.23 2.67
C THR A 80 18.97 28.18 4.11
N TYR A 81 17.82 27.58 4.31
CA TYR A 81 17.18 27.40 5.60
C TYR A 81 17.11 25.92 5.97
N LYS A 82 17.40 25.59 7.22
CA LYS A 82 17.18 24.26 7.76
C LYS A 82 15.66 24.08 7.99
N VAL A 83 15.10 22.97 7.50
CA VAL A 83 13.69 22.61 7.68
C VAL A 83 13.53 21.29 8.43
N ASP A 84 12.46 21.13 9.19
CA ASP A 84 12.26 19.98 10.08
C ASP A 84 10.90 19.30 9.94
N GLU A 85 10.03 19.79 9.06
CA GLU A 85 8.69 19.23 8.86
C GLU A 85 8.73 17.76 8.46
N ARG A 86 7.87 16.99 9.12
CA ARG A 86 7.69 15.55 8.92
C ARG A 86 6.27 15.25 8.48
N ILE A 87 6.13 14.13 7.79
CA ILE A 87 4.82 13.50 7.58
C ILE A 87 4.77 12.20 8.37
N THR A 88 3.87 12.17 9.36
CA THR A 88 3.62 10.98 10.19
C THR A 88 2.23 10.46 9.89
N THR A 89 2.13 9.18 9.55
CA THR A 89 0.91 8.54 9.09
C THR A 89 0.62 7.25 9.85
N LEU A 90 -0.67 6.96 10.03
CA LEU A 90 -1.17 5.68 10.53
C LEU A 90 -1.89 4.94 9.40
N SER A 91 -1.63 3.65 9.33
CA SER A 91 -2.33 2.72 8.43
C SER A 91 -2.87 1.55 9.22
N TYR A 92 -3.99 0.99 8.77
CA TYR A 92 -4.70 -0.07 9.45
C TYR A 92 -4.90 -1.24 8.49
N GLU A 93 -4.81 -2.45 9.00
CA GLU A 93 -5.13 -3.65 8.25
C GLU A 93 -6.04 -4.58 9.04
N ALA A 94 -6.84 -5.35 8.31
CA ALA A 94 -7.56 -6.51 8.80
C ALA A 94 -7.43 -7.63 7.79
N HIS A 95 -7.23 -8.87 8.27
CA HIS A 95 -7.11 -10.02 7.41
C HIS A 95 -7.76 -11.26 8.00
N VAL A 96 -8.19 -12.14 7.11
CA VAL A 96 -8.70 -13.47 7.46
C VAL A 96 -8.19 -14.47 6.44
N LYS A 97 -7.85 -15.67 6.93
CA LYS A 97 -7.49 -16.81 6.11
C LYS A 97 -8.08 -18.07 6.74
N TYR A 98 -8.75 -18.87 5.94
CA TYR A 98 -9.23 -20.18 6.32
C TYR A 98 -8.67 -21.24 5.37
N THR A 99 -8.12 -22.30 5.92
CA THR A 99 -7.56 -23.40 5.15
C THR A 99 -7.95 -24.72 5.77
N ASN A 100 -8.55 -25.60 4.98
CA ASN A 100 -8.75 -26.99 5.32
C ASN A 100 -8.30 -27.88 4.14
N LYS A 101 -8.73 -29.15 4.12
CA LYS A 101 -8.36 -30.11 3.07
C LYS A 101 -8.77 -29.63 1.66
N ASP A 102 -9.95 -29.02 1.53
CA ASP A 102 -10.56 -28.71 0.24
C ASP A 102 -10.67 -27.20 -0.04
N TRP A 103 -10.68 -26.36 0.99
CA TRP A 103 -10.87 -24.93 0.88
C TRP A 103 -9.64 -24.14 1.28
N PHE A 104 -9.33 -23.16 0.46
CA PHE A 104 -8.49 -22.01 0.81
C PHE A 104 -9.29 -20.74 0.58
N ILE A 105 -9.55 -19.98 1.65
CA ILE A 105 -10.24 -18.70 1.59
C ILE A 105 -9.36 -17.67 2.27
N ALA A 106 -9.13 -16.53 1.63
CA ALA A 106 -8.36 -15.44 2.23
C ALA A 106 -8.93 -14.08 1.80
N ALA A 107 -8.91 -13.13 2.73
CA ALA A 107 -9.25 -11.75 2.48
C ALA A 107 -8.36 -10.83 3.30
N LYS A 108 -8.08 -9.65 2.75
CA LYS A 108 -7.38 -8.59 3.46
C LYS A 108 -7.95 -7.24 3.06
N SER A 109 -8.06 -6.34 4.03
CA SER A 109 -8.40 -4.94 3.82
C SER A 109 -7.35 -4.06 4.47
N VAL A 110 -6.97 -2.98 3.79
CA VAL A 110 -6.02 -1.97 4.25
C VAL A 110 -6.66 -0.60 4.08
N LEU A 111 -6.69 0.17 5.15
CA LEU A 111 -6.91 1.61 5.11
C LEU A 111 -5.55 2.28 5.28
N GLY A 112 -4.94 2.67 4.18
CA GLY A 112 -3.56 3.12 4.13
C GLY A 112 -3.42 4.63 4.00
N SER A 113 -2.30 5.11 4.50
CA SER A 113 -1.84 6.49 4.33
C SER A 113 -0.34 6.46 4.05
N ASN A 114 0.05 6.86 2.82
CA ASN A 114 1.47 6.93 2.42
C ASN A 114 2.25 5.60 2.54
N LEU A 115 1.66 4.46 2.12
CA LEU A 115 2.32 3.15 2.14
C LEU A 115 3.17 2.87 0.88
N THR A 116 3.85 3.88 0.33
CA THR A 116 4.64 3.73 -0.91
C THR A 116 5.85 2.81 -0.74
N GLN A 117 6.39 2.66 0.48
CA GLN A 117 7.45 1.70 0.82
C GLN A 117 6.98 0.24 0.68
N ALA A 118 5.71 -0.03 0.91
CA ALA A 118 5.08 -1.34 0.75
C ALA A 118 4.47 -1.56 -0.65
N SER A 119 4.84 -0.73 -1.62
CA SER A 119 4.26 -0.71 -2.98
C SER A 119 2.74 -0.42 -2.98
N GLY A 120 2.23 0.21 -1.93
CA GLY A 120 0.86 0.68 -1.83
C GLY A 120 0.59 1.91 -2.68
N LEU A 121 -0.68 2.15 -2.97
CA LEU A 121 -1.16 3.38 -3.59
C LEU A 121 -1.05 4.56 -2.61
N GLY A 122 -1.22 5.79 -3.15
CA GLY A 122 -1.19 7.01 -2.37
C GLY A 122 0.20 7.61 -2.27
N GLY A 123 0.48 8.25 -1.16
CA GLY A 123 1.67 9.06 -0.93
C GLY A 123 1.32 10.30 -0.12
N PHE A 124 1.83 11.45 -0.48
CA PHE A 124 1.51 12.72 0.17
C PHE A 124 1.66 13.90 -0.79
N GLY A 125 1.03 15.01 -0.45
CA GLY A 125 1.14 16.27 -1.14
C GLY A 125 1.58 17.40 -0.22
N ILE A 126 1.94 18.54 -0.81
CA ILE A 126 2.24 19.77 -0.08
C ILE A 126 0.91 20.40 0.33
N LYS A 127 0.74 20.70 1.61
CA LYS A 127 -0.41 21.40 2.18
C LYS A 127 -0.21 22.91 2.21
N SER A 128 0.98 23.34 2.65
CA SER A 128 1.35 24.75 2.73
C SER A 128 2.85 24.96 2.53
N VAL A 129 3.25 26.17 2.22
CA VAL A 129 4.65 26.57 2.09
C VAL A 129 4.84 27.88 2.88
N ASN A 130 5.84 27.90 3.76
CA ASN A 130 6.26 29.14 4.41
C ASN A 130 7.08 29.96 3.40
N GLU A 131 6.60 31.14 3.05
CA GLU A 131 7.21 32.00 2.03
C GLU A 131 8.60 32.53 2.43
N GLN A 132 8.88 32.66 3.73
CA GLN A 132 10.14 33.17 4.24
C GLN A 132 11.24 32.10 4.25
N THR A 133 10.90 30.89 4.68
CA THR A 133 11.87 29.80 4.87
C THR A 133 11.79 28.75 3.77
N GLY A 134 10.71 28.71 2.99
CA GLY A 134 10.43 27.64 2.02
C GLY A 134 10.11 26.30 2.66
N GLU A 135 9.87 26.22 3.97
CA GLU A 135 9.45 25.01 4.65
C GLU A 135 8.06 24.57 4.20
N GLN A 136 7.83 23.28 4.04
CA GLN A 136 6.61 22.72 3.49
C GLN A 136 5.92 21.83 4.52
N GLU A 137 4.66 22.10 4.82
CA GLU A 137 3.80 21.15 5.50
C GLU A 137 3.21 20.15 4.50
N TYR A 138 2.94 18.94 4.97
CA TYR A 138 2.47 17.85 4.13
C TYR A 138 1.14 17.29 4.59
N THR A 139 0.36 16.76 3.65
CA THR A 139 -0.87 16.01 3.92
C THR A 139 -0.83 14.66 3.21
N PRO A 140 -1.16 13.54 3.89
CA PRO A 140 -1.12 12.22 3.27
C PRO A 140 -2.31 12.01 2.34
N ILE A 141 -2.07 11.31 1.22
CA ILE A 141 -3.12 10.73 0.38
C ILE A 141 -3.53 9.42 1.01
N ARG A 142 -4.78 9.31 1.41
CA ARG A 142 -5.37 8.09 1.97
C ARG A 142 -5.95 7.23 0.86
N PHE A 143 -5.88 5.92 1.05
CA PHE A 143 -6.49 4.94 0.16
C PHE A 143 -7.05 3.77 0.95
N SER A 144 -8.02 3.08 0.37
CA SER A 144 -8.45 1.76 0.81
C SER A 144 -8.05 0.73 -0.23
N SER A 145 -7.62 -0.44 0.21
CA SER A 145 -7.34 -1.58 -0.66
C SER A 145 -7.86 -2.84 0.00
N SER A 146 -8.69 -3.60 -0.71
CA SER A 146 -9.27 -4.85 -0.20
C SER A 146 -9.19 -5.91 -1.28
N TRP A 147 -8.95 -7.16 -0.87
CA TRP A 147 -9.01 -8.28 -1.79
C TRP A 147 -9.60 -9.52 -1.11
N PHE A 148 -10.17 -10.37 -1.93
CA PHE A 148 -10.73 -11.66 -1.57
C PHE A 148 -10.22 -12.72 -2.54
N ASN A 149 -9.87 -13.89 -2.00
CA ASN A 149 -9.45 -15.04 -2.78
C ASN A 149 -10.09 -16.31 -2.23
N VAL A 150 -10.61 -17.16 -3.11
CA VAL A 150 -11.13 -18.47 -2.77
C VAL A 150 -10.64 -19.49 -3.78
N VAL A 151 -10.15 -20.64 -3.28
CA VAL A 151 -9.76 -21.80 -4.08
C VAL A 151 -10.40 -23.02 -3.45
N TYR A 152 -10.93 -23.90 -4.30
CA TYR A 152 -11.58 -25.13 -3.86
C TYR A 152 -11.00 -26.37 -4.55
N GLY A 153 -10.88 -27.47 -3.81
CA GLY A 153 -10.53 -28.77 -4.33
C GLY A 153 -9.08 -29.19 -4.11
N GLN A 154 -8.70 -30.36 -4.60
CA GLN A 154 -7.38 -30.97 -4.42
C GLN A 154 -6.66 -31.23 -5.74
N LYS A 155 -7.22 -32.11 -6.58
CA LYS A 155 -6.68 -32.44 -7.90
C LYS A 155 -7.00 -31.35 -8.93
N TRP A 156 -8.26 -30.99 -9.02
CA TRP A 156 -8.75 -29.83 -9.74
C TRP A 156 -9.02 -28.71 -8.74
N LYS A 157 -8.40 -27.56 -8.95
CA LYS A 157 -8.55 -26.40 -8.08
C LYS A 157 -9.01 -25.18 -8.86
N PRO A 158 -10.32 -24.99 -9.05
CA PRO A 158 -10.85 -23.69 -9.45
C PRO A 158 -10.61 -22.66 -8.35
N GLY A 159 -10.29 -21.44 -8.76
CA GLY A 159 -10.08 -20.30 -7.87
C GLY A 159 -10.65 -19.03 -8.45
N ILE A 160 -11.03 -18.11 -7.56
CA ILE A 160 -11.50 -16.77 -7.91
C ILE A 160 -10.79 -15.76 -7.01
N PHE A 161 -10.34 -14.67 -7.62
CA PHE A 161 -9.75 -13.51 -6.96
C PHE A 161 -10.53 -12.25 -7.33
N VAL A 162 -10.78 -11.38 -6.35
CA VAL A 162 -11.28 -10.02 -6.57
C VAL A 162 -10.51 -9.05 -5.69
N GLY A 163 -10.03 -7.98 -6.29
CA GLY A 163 -9.34 -6.88 -5.61
C GLY A 163 -9.95 -5.54 -5.97
N TYR A 164 -10.02 -4.65 -4.99
CA TYR A 164 -10.50 -3.28 -5.15
C TYR A 164 -9.61 -2.32 -4.37
N ALA A 165 -9.21 -1.22 -5.02
CA ALA A 165 -8.51 -0.13 -4.38
C ALA A 165 -9.15 1.22 -4.76
N LYS A 166 -9.19 2.16 -3.81
CA LYS A 166 -9.81 3.47 -3.95
C LYS A 166 -8.96 4.55 -3.32
N ASN A 167 -8.74 5.64 -4.07
CA ASN A 167 -8.20 6.89 -3.54
C ASN A 167 -9.30 7.58 -2.69
N LEU A 168 -8.98 7.88 -1.44
CA LEU A 168 -9.88 8.56 -0.49
C LEU A 168 -9.56 10.05 -0.37
N GLY A 169 -8.53 10.54 -1.08
CA GLY A 169 -8.09 11.91 -1.05
C GLY A 169 -7.25 12.27 0.18
N THR A 170 -7.13 13.56 0.43
CA THR A 170 -6.39 14.14 1.55
C THR A 170 -7.33 14.75 2.59
N SER A 171 -6.85 14.95 3.82
CA SER A 171 -7.62 15.64 4.87
C SER A 171 -7.62 17.16 4.69
N ASP A 172 -6.52 17.68 4.14
CA ASP A 172 -6.32 19.11 3.90
C ASP A 172 -6.30 19.38 2.39
N ALA A 173 -6.57 20.63 2.04
CA ALA A 173 -6.37 21.11 0.67
C ALA A 173 -4.87 21.06 0.30
N LEU A 174 -4.60 20.83 -0.97
CA LEU A 174 -3.25 20.83 -1.51
C LEU A 174 -2.84 22.22 -1.94
N TYR A 175 -1.60 22.58 -1.64
CA TYR A 175 -1.01 23.83 -2.10
C TYR A 175 -0.74 23.75 -3.61
N ALA A 176 -1.38 24.63 -4.35
CA ALA A 176 -1.18 24.82 -5.78
C ALA A 176 -0.76 26.28 -6.01
N PRO A 177 0.52 26.57 -6.30
CA PRO A 177 0.98 27.90 -6.65
C PRO A 177 0.25 28.40 -7.90
N LYS A 178 -0.02 29.70 -7.99
CA LYS A 178 -0.68 30.28 -9.17
C LYS A 178 0.05 29.88 -10.47
N GLY A 179 -0.68 29.24 -11.38
CA GLY A 179 -0.17 28.80 -12.67
C GLY A 179 0.61 27.47 -12.67
N ASN A 180 0.65 26.75 -11.53
CA ASN A 180 1.27 25.43 -11.42
C ASN A 180 0.33 24.43 -10.76
N ASP A 181 0.49 23.16 -11.09
CA ASP A 181 -0.23 22.05 -10.47
C ASP A 181 0.27 21.79 -9.04
N ALA A 182 -0.64 21.26 -8.21
CA ALA A 182 -0.28 20.80 -6.88
C ALA A 182 0.73 19.64 -6.97
N LYS A 183 1.80 19.69 -6.17
CA LYS A 183 2.87 18.70 -6.21
C LYS A 183 2.56 17.53 -5.28
N LEU A 184 2.48 16.33 -5.86
CA LEU A 184 2.25 15.08 -5.17
C LEU A 184 3.47 14.18 -5.26
N TYR A 185 3.72 13.43 -4.21
CA TYR A 185 4.78 12.43 -4.11
C TYR A 185 4.15 11.09 -3.76
N GLY A 186 4.01 10.20 -4.74
CA GLY A 186 3.28 8.97 -4.48
C GLY A 186 3.27 7.98 -5.65
N THR A 187 2.44 6.96 -5.50
CA THR A 187 2.17 5.93 -6.50
C THR A 187 0.69 5.96 -6.86
N GLY A 188 0.37 6.09 -8.17
CA GLY A 188 -1.01 6.19 -8.64
C GLY A 188 -1.70 7.45 -8.13
N THR A 189 -1.01 8.58 -8.15
CA THR A 189 -1.53 9.88 -7.68
C THR A 189 -2.64 10.46 -8.57
N ASP A 190 -2.78 9.93 -9.78
CA ASP A 190 -3.83 10.20 -10.78
C ASP A 190 -4.91 9.11 -10.82
N LEU A 191 -4.77 8.06 -10.01
CA LEU A 191 -5.68 6.92 -9.95
C LEU A 191 -6.81 7.17 -8.94
N ASN A 192 -8.06 7.11 -9.41
CA ASN A 192 -9.25 7.18 -8.57
C ASN A 192 -9.56 5.84 -7.92
N GLN A 193 -9.61 4.77 -8.73
CA GLN A 193 -9.90 3.42 -8.27
C GLN A 193 -9.32 2.36 -9.20
N LEU A 194 -9.11 1.17 -8.66
CA LEU A 194 -8.64 0.00 -9.38
C LEU A 194 -9.49 -1.21 -8.97
N VAL A 195 -9.99 -1.95 -9.96
CA VAL A 195 -10.64 -3.26 -9.78
C VAL A 195 -9.78 -4.30 -10.47
N THR A 196 -9.52 -5.42 -9.82
CA THR A 196 -8.93 -6.60 -10.43
C THR A 196 -9.80 -7.80 -10.13
N ALA A 197 -10.19 -8.56 -11.14
CA ALA A 197 -10.92 -9.81 -10.99
C ALA A 197 -10.22 -10.90 -11.80
N GLY A 198 -10.08 -12.08 -11.21
CA GLY A 198 -9.42 -13.21 -11.85
C GLY A 198 -10.12 -14.52 -11.56
N ALA A 199 -10.01 -15.45 -12.49
CA ALA A 199 -10.39 -16.84 -12.32
C ALA A 199 -9.20 -17.72 -12.73
N GLU A 200 -8.97 -18.76 -11.94
CA GLU A 200 -7.94 -19.75 -12.23
C GLU A 200 -8.48 -21.18 -12.17
N LEU A 201 -7.87 -22.05 -12.92
CA LEU A 201 -8.05 -23.49 -12.82
C LEU A 201 -6.68 -24.16 -12.78
N THR A 202 -6.39 -24.89 -11.72
CA THR A 202 -5.17 -25.71 -11.64
C THR A 202 -5.50 -27.20 -11.61
N TYR A 203 -4.64 -27.98 -12.25
CA TYR A 203 -4.70 -29.45 -12.26
C TYR A 203 -3.41 -30.00 -11.70
N ASN A 204 -3.52 -30.76 -10.60
CA ASN A 204 -2.39 -31.30 -9.86
C ASN A 204 -2.35 -32.82 -9.98
N VAL A 205 -1.23 -33.36 -10.44
CA VAL A 205 -0.90 -34.78 -10.48
C VAL A 205 0.50 -35.01 -9.91
N PRO A 206 0.90 -36.24 -9.60
CA PRO A 206 2.26 -36.50 -9.12
C PRO A 206 3.29 -35.89 -10.09
N HIS A 207 4.24 -35.14 -9.54
CA HIS A 207 5.31 -34.44 -10.26
C HIS A 207 4.90 -33.31 -11.21
N TRP A 208 3.61 -33.09 -11.52
CA TRP A 208 3.17 -32.05 -12.44
C TRP A 208 2.04 -31.19 -11.88
N LYS A 209 2.12 -29.91 -12.17
CA LYS A 209 1.04 -28.95 -11.95
C LYS A 209 0.83 -28.18 -13.25
N PHE A 210 -0.41 -28.14 -13.71
CA PHE A 210 -0.85 -27.30 -14.83
C PHE A 210 -1.78 -26.22 -14.31
N GLY A 211 -1.68 -25.01 -14.84
CA GLY A 211 -2.53 -23.89 -14.46
C GLY A 211 -2.93 -23.03 -15.65
N LEU A 212 -4.15 -22.56 -15.61
CA LEU A 212 -4.67 -21.53 -16.51
C LEU A 212 -5.31 -20.44 -15.67
N GLU A 213 -4.91 -19.19 -15.89
CA GLU A 213 -5.45 -18.01 -15.20
C GLU A 213 -5.92 -16.98 -16.22
N TYR A 214 -7.07 -16.39 -15.99
CA TYR A 214 -7.52 -15.17 -16.63
C TYR A 214 -7.65 -14.06 -15.60
N THR A 215 -7.13 -12.87 -15.90
CA THR A 215 -7.22 -11.70 -15.03
C THR A 215 -7.68 -10.49 -15.84
N LEU A 216 -8.74 -9.84 -15.39
CA LEU A 216 -9.20 -8.52 -15.81
C LEU A 216 -8.77 -7.48 -14.78
N SER A 217 -8.10 -6.40 -15.22
CA SER A 217 -7.82 -5.23 -14.40
C SER A 217 -8.40 -3.99 -15.05
N SER A 218 -9.13 -3.19 -14.29
CA SER A 218 -9.69 -1.92 -14.75
C SER A 218 -9.29 -0.81 -13.77
N ALA A 219 -8.65 0.23 -14.31
CA ALA A 219 -8.16 1.37 -13.56
C ALA A 219 -8.84 2.65 -14.07
N TRP A 220 -9.28 3.52 -13.16
CA TRP A 220 -9.90 4.80 -13.47
C TRP A 220 -8.93 5.91 -13.15
N TYR A 221 -8.38 6.54 -14.17
CA TYR A 221 -7.49 7.70 -14.08
C TYR A 221 -8.27 8.99 -14.33
N GLY A 222 -7.84 10.10 -13.75
CA GLY A 222 -8.51 11.38 -13.90
C GLY A 222 -7.70 12.57 -13.42
N SER A 223 -8.40 13.68 -13.18
CA SER A 223 -7.82 14.95 -12.77
C SER A 223 -7.83 15.12 -11.26
N LEU A 224 -6.78 15.71 -10.72
CA LEU A 224 -6.66 15.99 -9.28
C LEU A 224 -7.55 17.15 -8.87
N ASN A 225 -8.40 16.94 -7.86
CA ASN A 225 -9.07 18.02 -7.14
C ASN A 225 -8.19 18.48 -5.97
N THR A 226 -7.63 19.67 -6.08
CA THR A 226 -6.68 20.19 -5.08
C THR A 226 -7.32 20.52 -3.73
N SER A 227 -8.63 20.71 -3.65
CA SER A 227 -9.31 21.02 -2.38
C SER A 227 -9.43 19.80 -1.44
N ASN A 228 -9.30 18.57 -1.95
CA ASN A 228 -9.50 17.36 -1.16
C ASN A 228 -8.64 16.16 -1.61
N GLY A 229 -7.72 16.33 -2.57
CA GLY A 229 -6.84 15.29 -3.07
C GLY A 229 -7.53 14.12 -3.77
N LYS A 230 -8.83 14.20 -4.08
CA LYS A 230 -9.57 13.17 -4.81
C LYS A 230 -9.36 13.33 -6.31
N ILE A 231 -9.48 12.23 -7.02
CA ILE A 231 -9.42 12.20 -8.48
C ILE A 231 -10.84 12.21 -9.05
N GLN A 232 -11.09 13.13 -9.96
CA GLN A 232 -12.38 13.38 -10.63
C GLN A 232 -12.22 13.31 -12.15
N ASP A 233 -13.32 13.43 -12.91
CA ASP A 233 -13.36 13.39 -14.37
C ASP A 233 -12.64 12.16 -14.92
N THR A 234 -13.00 11.01 -14.39
CA THR A 234 -12.25 9.78 -14.60
C THR A 234 -12.61 9.06 -15.89
N HIS A 235 -11.62 8.43 -16.51
CA HIS A 235 -11.78 7.49 -17.62
C HIS A 235 -11.19 6.13 -17.23
N ALA A 236 -11.81 5.05 -17.71
CA ALA A 236 -11.38 3.69 -17.42
C ALA A 236 -10.36 3.21 -18.46
N VAL A 237 -9.33 2.54 -17.97
CA VAL A 237 -8.36 1.77 -18.78
C VAL A 237 -8.42 0.33 -18.33
N CYS A 238 -8.68 -0.60 -19.25
CA CYS A 238 -8.83 -2.02 -18.99
C CYS A 238 -7.66 -2.82 -19.58
N ASN A 239 -7.24 -3.84 -18.84
CA ASN A 239 -6.24 -4.81 -19.28
C ASN A 239 -6.76 -6.23 -19.02
N ASN A 240 -6.50 -7.12 -19.99
CA ASN A 240 -6.80 -8.54 -19.90
C ASN A 240 -5.52 -9.35 -20.00
N ARG A 241 -5.34 -10.30 -19.11
CA ARG A 241 -4.18 -11.18 -19.08
C ARG A 241 -4.61 -12.64 -19.01
N ILE A 242 -4.00 -13.49 -19.84
CA ILE A 242 -4.12 -14.95 -19.78
C ILE A 242 -2.73 -15.49 -19.48
N VAL A 243 -2.64 -16.40 -18.52
CA VAL A 243 -1.40 -17.08 -18.15
C VAL A 243 -1.64 -18.60 -18.13
N ALA A 244 -0.80 -19.33 -18.85
CA ALA A 244 -0.74 -20.79 -18.78
C ALA A 244 0.60 -21.22 -18.14
N VAL A 245 0.56 -22.17 -17.24
CA VAL A 245 1.74 -22.67 -16.51
C VAL A 245 1.77 -24.19 -16.55
N ALA A 246 2.93 -24.76 -16.83
CA ALA A 246 3.26 -26.15 -16.59
C ALA A 246 4.49 -26.22 -15.67
N MET A 247 4.39 -26.89 -14.54
CA MET A 247 5.45 -27.00 -13.53
C MET A 247 5.74 -28.47 -13.26
N PHE A 248 6.99 -28.86 -13.39
CA PHE A 248 7.50 -30.17 -12.99
C PHE A 248 8.17 -30.05 -11.62
N MET A 249 7.83 -30.97 -10.72
CA MET A 249 8.37 -31.03 -9.36
C MET A 249 9.08 -32.38 -9.18
N PHE A 250 10.38 -32.36 -8.97
CA PHE A 250 11.24 -33.54 -8.74
C PHE A 250 11.60 -33.70 -7.26
#